data_9086a0384d5bd698313921ef5a9913b0
#
_entry.id   9086a0384d5bd698313921ef5a9913b0
#
_cell.length_a   1.000
_cell.length_b   1.000
_cell.length_c   1.000
_cell.angle_alpha   90.00
_cell.angle_beta   90.00
_cell.angle_gamma   90.00
#
_symmetry.space_group_name_H-M   'P 1'
#
loop_
_entity.id
_entity.type
_entity.pdbx_description
1 polymer ?
#
loop_
_entity_poly.entity_id
_entity_poly.type
_entity_poly.pdbx_seq_one_letter_code
_entity_poly.pdbx_strand_id
1 'polypeptide(L)'
;MTYPSGPQPYPQPFQPPQPPKRKMPVWPWILIGAVILLCGGCFGVLGVAANDASDSDATFTSAANPEPGKPGEPGKPAEKDSDTAPAGASVRDGKFEFTVTAVDPPISTIGDNPYMQKTAQGEYILVHVTVTNIGDRPQTYFSSNQKLFDDQGRRYENDTMAEINVNDHLSTPINPGNSVDVTIVFDVPVGTVPAALELHDSMFSGGAKVALR
;
A
#
# COMPACT_ATOMS: atom_id res chain seq x y z
N MET A 1 51.54 10.78 62.17
CA MET A 1 50.23 11.44 61.89
C MET A 1 49.95 11.34 60.43
N THR A 2 49.09 10.42 60.05
CA THR A 2 48.71 10.11 58.63
C THR A 2 47.38 10.78 58.35
N TYR A 3 47.33 11.70 57.39
CA TYR A 3 46.13 12.35 56.96
C TYR A 3 45.30 11.37 56.03
N PRO A 4 44.00 11.25 56.21
CA PRO A 4 43.17 10.46 55.30
C PRO A 4 42.99 11.19 53.96
N SER A 5 43.27 10.48 52.84
CA SER A 5 43.05 10.96 51.50
C SER A 5 41.54 11.11 51.27
N GLY A 6 41.10 12.31 50.84
CA GLY A 6 39.71 12.58 50.47
C GLY A 6 39.27 11.82 49.22
N PRO A 7 37.95 11.67 49.01
CA PRO A 7 37.43 10.89 47.87
C PRO A 7 37.82 11.54 46.54
N GLN A 8 38.30 10.70 45.61
CA GLN A 8 38.66 11.11 44.25
C GLN A 8 37.38 11.49 43.46
N PRO A 9 37.39 12.59 42.68
CA PRO A 9 36.27 12.93 41.84
C PRO A 9 36.07 11.89 40.74
N TYR A 10 34.83 11.40 40.58
CA TYR A 10 34.45 10.47 39.51
C TYR A 10 34.63 11.11 38.14
N PRO A 11 35.18 10.38 37.13
CA PRO A 11 35.25 10.89 35.76
C PRO A 11 33.84 11.12 35.20
N GLN A 12 33.63 12.33 34.69
CA GLN A 12 32.35 12.70 34.03
C GLN A 12 32.18 11.87 32.78
N PRO A 13 30.97 11.31 32.53
CA PRO A 13 30.69 10.60 31.28
C PRO A 13 30.81 11.53 30.07
N PHE A 14 31.51 11.07 29.05
CA PHE A 14 31.69 11.75 27.77
C PHE A 14 30.33 12.00 27.13
N GLN A 15 29.88 13.27 27.06
CA GLN A 15 28.71 13.62 26.27
C GLN A 15 29.14 13.78 24.80
N PRO A 16 28.56 12.99 23.87
CA PRO A 16 28.85 13.19 22.45
C PRO A 16 28.34 14.57 22.00
N PRO A 17 29.04 15.24 21.06
CA PRO A 17 28.61 16.53 20.53
C PRO A 17 27.23 16.42 19.90
N GLN A 18 26.31 17.30 20.30
CA GLN A 18 24.96 17.33 19.72
C GLN A 18 25.02 17.78 18.26
N PRO A 19 24.32 17.09 17.36
CA PRO A 19 24.30 17.50 15.95
C PRO A 19 23.68 18.89 15.80
N PRO A 20 24.16 19.71 14.85
CA PRO A 20 23.64 21.04 14.63
C PRO A 20 22.16 21.01 14.23
N LYS A 21 21.33 21.82 14.88
CA LYS A 21 19.91 21.96 14.55
C LYS A 21 19.79 22.49 13.11
N ARG A 22 19.31 21.66 12.18
CA ARG A 22 19.01 22.08 10.80
C ARG A 22 17.83 23.06 10.84
N LYS A 23 18.04 24.29 10.38
CA LYS A 23 16.96 25.26 10.15
C LYS A 23 16.14 24.73 8.97
N MET A 24 14.85 24.46 9.18
CA MET A 24 13.96 24.09 8.08
C MET A 24 13.79 25.26 7.14
N PRO A 25 13.93 25.08 5.80
CA PRO A 25 13.67 26.13 4.85
C PRO A 25 12.19 26.52 4.91
N VAL A 26 11.91 27.81 5.01
CA VAL A 26 10.52 28.34 5.08
C VAL A 26 9.82 28.39 3.73
N TRP A 27 10.56 28.09 2.66
CA TRP A 27 10.06 28.16 1.28
C TRP A 27 8.82 27.29 0.98
N PRO A 28 8.70 26.03 1.48
CA PRO A 28 7.48 25.24 1.26
C PRO A 28 6.21 25.89 1.81
N TRP A 29 6.32 26.61 2.92
CA TRP A 29 5.18 27.28 3.56
C TRP A 29 4.69 28.49 2.78
N ILE A 30 5.60 29.18 2.07
CA ILE A 30 5.28 30.30 1.17
C ILE A 30 4.48 29.81 -0.03
N LEU A 31 4.84 28.66 -0.61
CA LEU A 31 4.11 28.08 -1.74
C LEU A 31 2.70 27.59 -1.34
N ILE A 32 2.54 27.01 -0.17
CA ILE A 32 1.23 26.59 0.36
C ILE A 32 0.32 27.82 0.57
N GLY A 33 0.86 28.90 1.15
CA GLY A 33 0.13 30.14 1.33
C GLY A 33 -0.33 30.80 0.01
N ALA A 34 0.50 30.75 -1.04
CA ALA A 34 0.17 31.27 -2.37
C ALA A 34 -0.95 30.47 -3.06
N VAL A 35 -0.96 29.14 -2.91
CA VAL A 35 -2.02 28.27 -3.46
C VAL A 35 -3.36 28.52 -2.78
N ILE A 36 -3.37 28.71 -1.45
CA ILE A 36 -4.60 29.00 -0.70
C ILE A 36 -5.19 30.37 -1.10
N LEU A 37 -4.36 31.38 -1.33
CA LEU A 37 -4.79 32.70 -1.81
C LEU A 37 -5.33 32.67 -3.23
N LEU A 38 -4.77 31.87 -4.13
CA LEU A 38 -5.26 31.69 -5.50
C LEU A 38 -6.58 30.92 -5.57
N CYS A 39 -6.77 29.90 -4.74
CA CYS A 39 -8.04 29.15 -4.70
C CYS A 39 -9.16 29.87 -3.93
N GLY A 40 -8.83 30.72 -2.95
CA GLY A 40 -9.80 31.52 -2.19
C GLY A 40 -10.37 32.72 -2.95
N GLY A 41 -9.69 33.19 -4.00
CA GLY A 41 -10.12 34.35 -4.78
C GLY A 41 -11.23 34.11 -5.80
N CYS A 42 -11.59 32.86 -6.11
CA CYS A 42 -12.60 32.54 -7.12
C CYS A 42 -14.03 32.42 -6.59
N PHE A 43 -14.26 32.52 -5.28
CA PHE A 43 -15.62 32.43 -4.70
C PHE A 43 -16.25 33.77 -4.29
N GLY A 44 -15.61 34.92 -4.58
CA GLY A 44 -16.01 36.23 -4.09
C GLY A 44 -16.69 37.19 -5.08
N VAL A 45 -16.97 36.82 -6.33
CA VAL A 45 -17.48 37.75 -7.35
C VAL A 45 -18.74 37.26 -8.10
N LEU A 46 -19.65 36.56 -7.43
CA LEU A 46 -21.00 36.31 -8.00
C LEU A 46 -22.06 36.50 -6.91
N GLY A 47 -22.31 37.72 -6.58
CA GLY A 47 -23.37 38.05 -5.64
C GLY A 47 -23.67 39.52 -5.56
N VAL A 48 -24.02 40.21 -6.67
CA VAL A 48 -24.91 41.41 -6.69
C VAL A 48 -25.30 41.69 -8.14
N ALA A 49 -26.57 41.39 -8.52
CA ALA A 49 -27.48 42.07 -9.42
C ALA A 49 -28.76 41.22 -9.44
N ALA A 50 -29.71 41.52 -8.62
CA ALA A 50 -30.87 42.42 -8.82
C ALA A 50 -31.95 41.80 -9.72
N ASN A 51 -33.05 41.50 -9.02
CA ASN A 51 -34.45 41.64 -9.45
C ASN A 51 -34.76 41.89 -10.94
N ASP A 52 -35.56 41.02 -11.52
CA ASP A 52 -36.93 41.42 -11.89
C ASP A 52 -37.80 40.20 -12.19
N ALA A 53 -39.06 40.41 -11.88
CA ALA A 53 -40.17 39.47 -11.87
C ALA A 53 -40.57 38.97 -13.27
N SER A 54 -41.10 37.77 -13.34
CA SER A 54 -42.45 37.51 -13.89
C SER A 54 -42.78 36.04 -13.91
N ASP A 55 -43.84 35.69 -13.23
CA ASP A 55 -44.85 34.65 -13.43
C ASP A 55 -44.68 33.66 -14.60
N SER A 56 -44.80 32.39 -14.31
CA SER A 56 -45.90 31.57 -14.80
C SER A 56 -45.68 30.10 -14.48
N ASP A 57 -46.61 29.63 -13.70
CA ASP A 57 -47.39 28.40 -13.84
C ASP A 57 -46.77 27.03 -13.51
N ALA A 58 -47.37 26.51 -12.48
CA ALA A 58 -47.32 25.17 -11.99
C ALA A 58 -47.86 24.15 -13.01
N THR A 59 -47.16 22.99 -13.11
CA THR A 59 -47.88 21.76 -13.37
C THR A 59 -47.21 20.59 -12.63
N PHE A 60 -47.86 20.21 -11.55
CA PHE A 60 -47.66 18.92 -10.91
C PHE A 60 -48.19 17.83 -11.84
N THR A 61 -47.38 16.90 -12.23
CA THR A 61 -47.91 15.63 -12.75
C THR A 61 -47.29 14.49 -11.97
N SER A 62 -48.20 13.80 -11.35
CA SER A 62 -48.17 12.61 -10.53
C SER A 62 -47.54 11.41 -11.18
N ALA A 63 -46.84 10.64 -10.33
CA ALA A 63 -46.76 9.19 -10.32
C ALA A 63 -46.37 8.44 -11.61
N ALA A 64 -45.19 7.88 -11.62
CA ALA A 64 -44.90 6.68 -12.42
C ALA A 64 -44.48 5.56 -11.50
N ASN A 65 -45.19 4.49 -11.65
CA ASN A 65 -45.16 3.15 -11.10
C ASN A 65 -43.77 2.49 -11.21
N PRO A 66 -43.28 1.67 -10.24
CA PRO A 66 -42.06 0.92 -10.40
C PRO A 66 -42.29 -0.27 -11.32
N GLU A 67 -41.53 -0.31 -12.38
CA GLU A 67 -41.42 -1.43 -13.32
C GLU A 67 -40.69 -2.62 -12.66
N PRO A 68 -41.13 -3.87 -12.87
CA PRO A 68 -40.53 -5.04 -12.23
C PRO A 68 -39.12 -5.30 -12.76
N GLY A 69 -38.21 -5.56 -11.85
CA GLY A 69 -36.81 -5.85 -12.13
C GLY A 69 -36.62 -6.98 -13.13
N LYS A 70 -35.76 -6.70 -14.11
CA LYS A 70 -35.24 -7.65 -15.08
C LYS A 70 -34.34 -8.65 -14.33
N PRO A 71 -34.45 -9.97 -14.56
CA PRO A 71 -33.56 -10.97 -13.96
C PRO A 71 -32.13 -10.69 -14.35
N GLY A 72 -31.23 -10.77 -13.37
CA GLY A 72 -29.79 -10.59 -13.58
C GLY A 72 -29.27 -11.55 -14.63
N GLU A 73 -28.55 -10.99 -15.55
CA GLU A 73 -27.80 -11.71 -16.58
C GLU A 73 -26.74 -12.59 -15.91
N PRO A 74 -26.56 -13.87 -16.32
CA PRO A 74 -25.50 -14.71 -15.76
C PRO A 74 -24.15 -14.04 -16.01
N GLY A 75 -23.33 -13.94 -14.98
CA GLY A 75 -22.03 -13.30 -15.04
C GLY A 75 -21.22 -13.82 -16.22
N LYS A 76 -20.77 -12.88 -17.07
CA LYS A 76 -19.83 -13.12 -18.15
C LYS A 76 -18.58 -13.80 -17.56
N PRO A 77 -18.07 -14.91 -18.14
CA PRO A 77 -16.81 -15.48 -17.70
C PRO A 77 -15.73 -14.39 -17.74
N ALA A 78 -14.92 -14.32 -16.68
CA ALA A 78 -13.82 -13.36 -16.60
C ALA A 78 -13.00 -13.48 -17.89
N GLU A 79 -12.99 -12.42 -18.69
CA GLU A 79 -12.06 -12.30 -19.82
C GLU A 79 -10.67 -12.45 -19.23
N LYS A 80 -9.83 -13.33 -19.80
CA LYS A 80 -8.41 -13.40 -19.48
C LYS A 80 -7.85 -12.01 -19.75
N ASP A 81 -7.47 -11.34 -18.67
CA ASP A 81 -6.85 -10.02 -18.72
C ASP A 81 -5.61 -10.14 -19.60
N SER A 82 -5.60 -9.49 -20.75
CA SER A 82 -4.52 -9.59 -21.75
C SER A 82 -3.17 -9.10 -21.22
N ASP A 83 -3.18 -8.43 -20.04
CA ASP A 83 -2.01 -7.89 -19.39
C ASP A 83 -1.44 -8.77 -18.27
N THR A 84 -2.01 -9.96 -18.03
CA THR A 84 -1.51 -10.87 -17.00
C THR A 84 -0.46 -11.81 -17.57
N ALA A 85 0.78 -11.71 -17.07
CA ALA A 85 1.87 -12.62 -17.44
C ALA A 85 1.59 -14.06 -16.96
N PRO A 86 2.09 -15.10 -17.65
CA PRO A 86 1.89 -16.48 -17.22
C PRO A 86 2.58 -16.78 -15.89
N ALA A 87 2.10 -17.80 -15.18
CA ALA A 87 2.69 -18.24 -13.92
C ALA A 87 4.19 -18.56 -14.07
N GLY A 88 4.99 -18.11 -13.11
CA GLY A 88 6.45 -18.26 -13.10
C GLY A 88 7.20 -17.30 -14.03
N ALA A 89 6.51 -16.44 -14.77
CA ALA A 89 7.18 -15.38 -15.54
C ALA A 89 7.68 -14.28 -14.63
N SER A 90 8.85 -13.71 -14.95
CA SER A 90 9.31 -12.46 -14.35
C SER A 90 8.53 -11.29 -14.96
N VAL A 91 8.04 -10.39 -14.09
CA VAL A 91 7.33 -9.16 -14.48
C VAL A 91 8.08 -7.94 -13.95
N ARG A 92 7.88 -6.79 -14.58
CA ARG A 92 8.57 -5.55 -14.22
C ARG A 92 7.58 -4.44 -13.96
N ASP A 93 7.81 -3.74 -12.86
CA ASP A 93 7.15 -2.48 -12.58
C ASP A 93 8.19 -1.49 -12.04
N GLY A 94 8.32 -0.35 -12.70
CA GLY A 94 9.28 0.69 -12.34
C GLY A 94 10.72 0.18 -12.26
N LYS A 95 11.26 0.15 -11.05
CA LYS A 95 12.67 -0.17 -10.77
C LYS A 95 12.87 -1.63 -10.32
N PHE A 96 11.80 -2.38 -10.21
CA PHE A 96 11.87 -3.77 -9.76
C PHE A 96 11.45 -4.76 -10.84
N GLU A 97 12.13 -5.89 -10.83
CA GLU A 97 11.70 -7.12 -11.49
C GLU A 97 11.26 -8.09 -10.39
N PHE A 98 10.12 -8.72 -10.60
CA PHE A 98 9.51 -9.64 -9.66
C PHE A 98 9.36 -11.02 -10.30
N THR A 99 9.67 -12.06 -9.53
CA THR A 99 9.44 -13.44 -9.94
C THR A 99 8.73 -14.17 -8.82
N VAL A 100 7.50 -14.64 -9.07
CA VAL A 100 6.80 -15.52 -8.12
C VAL A 100 7.44 -16.89 -8.19
N THR A 101 7.96 -17.37 -7.04
CA THR A 101 8.69 -18.64 -6.95
C THR A 101 7.83 -19.77 -6.40
N ALA A 102 6.89 -19.46 -5.50
CA ALA A 102 5.97 -20.44 -4.93
C ALA A 102 4.71 -19.79 -4.37
N VAL A 103 3.66 -20.59 -4.24
CA VAL A 103 2.45 -20.28 -3.44
C VAL A 103 2.24 -21.46 -2.52
N ASP A 104 2.24 -21.22 -1.22
CA ASP A 104 2.05 -22.27 -0.23
C ASP A 104 0.58 -22.71 -0.10
N PRO A 105 0.32 -23.94 0.34
CA PRO A 105 -1.01 -24.33 0.78
C PRO A 105 -1.52 -23.40 1.89
N PRO A 106 -2.84 -23.08 1.90
CA PRO A 106 -3.40 -22.20 2.93
C PRO A 106 -3.18 -22.72 4.35
N ILE A 107 -2.93 -21.81 5.30
CA ILE A 107 -2.76 -22.10 6.71
C ILE A 107 -3.63 -21.15 7.55
N SER A 108 -4.06 -21.61 8.74
CA SER A 108 -4.89 -20.78 9.63
C SER A 108 -4.08 -19.91 10.59
N THR A 109 -2.81 -20.23 10.82
CA THR A 109 -1.99 -19.58 11.83
C THR A 109 -0.55 -19.45 11.33
N ILE A 110 0.09 -18.33 11.62
CA ILE A 110 1.44 -18.01 11.20
C ILE A 110 2.30 -17.54 12.39
N GLY A 111 3.56 -17.96 12.44
CA GLY A 111 4.54 -17.61 13.46
C GLY A 111 4.81 -18.74 14.45
N ASP A 112 6.10 -18.94 14.77
CA ASP A 112 6.58 -19.97 15.72
C ASP A 112 6.58 -19.49 17.18
N ASN A 113 6.59 -18.16 17.37
CA ASN A 113 6.58 -17.55 18.69
C ASN A 113 5.13 -17.37 19.18
N PRO A 114 4.71 -18.05 20.27
CA PRO A 114 3.35 -17.98 20.77
C PRO A 114 2.85 -16.57 21.12
N TYR A 115 3.78 -15.65 21.43
CA TYR A 115 3.45 -14.25 21.75
C TYR A 115 3.30 -13.36 20.52
N MET A 116 3.79 -13.80 19.36
CA MET A 116 3.73 -13.06 18.09
C MET A 116 2.87 -13.79 17.04
N GLN A 117 2.48 -15.02 17.32
CA GLN A 117 1.64 -15.82 16.43
C GLN A 117 0.34 -15.10 16.10
N LYS A 118 -0.05 -15.16 14.82
CA LYS A 118 -1.31 -14.61 14.34
C LYS A 118 -2.19 -15.70 13.76
N THR A 119 -3.49 -15.58 14.03
CA THR A 119 -4.54 -16.42 13.44
C THR A 119 -5.27 -15.59 12.40
N ALA A 120 -5.47 -16.14 11.22
CA ALA A 120 -6.23 -15.52 10.15
C ALA A 120 -7.71 -15.32 10.54
N GLN A 121 -8.39 -14.35 9.96
CA GLN A 121 -9.85 -14.25 10.02
C GLN A 121 -10.49 -15.37 9.19
N GLY A 122 -9.84 -15.75 8.08
CA GLY A 122 -10.18 -16.89 7.27
C GLY A 122 -9.02 -17.88 7.19
N GLU A 123 -8.16 -17.70 6.21
CA GLU A 123 -6.92 -18.47 6.02
C GLU A 123 -5.83 -17.59 5.41
N TYR A 124 -4.57 -17.87 5.72
CA TYR A 124 -3.44 -17.20 5.11
C TYR A 124 -3.00 -17.91 3.83
N ILE A 125 -2.83 -17.12 2.76
CA ILE A 125 -2.13 -17.52 1.55
C ILE A 125 -0.76 -16.84 1.58
N LEU A 126 0.32 -17.62 1.47
CA LEU A 126 1.69 -17.17 1.43
C LEU A 126 2.19 -17.26 -0.02
N VAL A 127 2.69 -16.13 -0.53
CA VAL A 127 3.26 -16.05 -1.89
C VAL A 127 4.72 -15.65 -1.78
N HIS A 128 5.62 -16.52 -2.26
CA HIS A 128 7.06 -16.29 -2.28
C HIS A 128 7.46 -15.55 -3.54
N VAL A 129 8.20 -14.46 -3.39
CA VAL A 129 8.58 -13.58 -4.51
C VAL A 129 10.05 -13.21 -4.38
N THR A 130 10.81 -13.39 -5.45
CA THR A 130 12.14 -12.79 -5.60
C THR A 130 11.95 -11.39 -6.19
N VAL A 131 12.51 -10.37 -5.52
CA VAL A 131 12.48 -8.96 -5.92
C VAL A 131 13.88 -8.52 -6.28
N THR A 132 14.10 -8.12 -7.53
CA THR A 132 15.39 -7.66 -8.06
C THR A 132 15.34 -6.17 -8.35
N ASN A 133 16.29 -5.39 -7.85
CA ASN A 133 16.45 -3.99 -8.25
C ASN A 133 17.13 -3.92 -9.63
N ILE A 134 16.37 -3.62 -10.67
CA ILE A 134 16.86 -3.43 -12.05
C ILE A 134 17.21 -1.96 -12.38
N GLY A 135 17.14 -1.05 -11.41
CA GLY A 135 17.50 0.34 -11.54
C GLY A 135 19.00 0.59 -11.33
N ASP A 136 19.41 1.86 -11.37
CA ASP A 136 20.80 2.32 -11.30
C ASP A 136 21.24 2.82 -9.91
N ARG A 137 20.34 2.79 -8.93
CA ARG A 137 20.60 3.24 -7.56
C ARG A 137 19.86 2.38 -6.54
N PRO A 138 20.27 2.38 -5.23
CA PRO A 138 19.55 1.67 -4.18
C PRO A 138 18.08 2.08 -4.13
N GLN A 139 17.19 1.10 -4.02
CA GLN A 139 15.74 1.26 -3.93
C GLN A 139 15.22 0.48 -2.72
N THR A 140 14.20 0.99 -2.06
CA THR A 140 13.55 0.27 -0.96
C THR A 140 12.27 -0.39 -1.47
N TYR A 141 12.20 -1.71 -1.31
CA TYR A 141 11.00 -2.48 -1.56
C TYR A 141 10.06 -2.41 -0.34
N PHE A 142 8.77 -2.32 -0.59
CA PHE A 142 7.70 -2.36 0.42
C PHE A 142 6.68 -3.43 0.06
N SER A 143 6.48 -4.40 0.93
CA SER A 143 5.52 -5.48 0.72
C SER A 143 4.07 -4.98 0.67
N SER A 144 3.77 -3.88 1.35
CA SER A 144 2.42 -3.31 1.49
C SER A 144 1.76 -2.82 0.19
N ASN A 145 2.52 -2.77 -0.91
CA ASN A 145 1.98 -2.31 -2.19
C ASN A 145 1.36 -3.44 -3.03
N GLN A 146 1.53 -4.71 -2.62
CA GLN A 146 1.17 -5.88 -3.43
C GLN A 146 -0.28 -6.29 -3.24
N LYS A 147 -0.92 -6.83 -4.30
CA LYS A 147 -2.35 -7.18 -4.31
C LYS A 147 -2.55 -8.61 -4.83
N LEU A 148 -3.33 -9.39 -4.10
CA LEU A 148 -3.76 -10.71 -4.55
C LEU A 148 -5.14 -10.60 -5.22
N PHE A 149 -5.33 -11.33 -6.31
CA PHE A 149 -6.63 -11.51 -6.96
C PHE A 149 -7.01 -12.99 -6.94
N ASP A 150 -8.27 -13.27 -6.64
CA ASP A 150 -8.80 -14.61 -6.73
C ASP A 150 -9.43 -14.90 -8.12
N ASP A 151 -9.95 -16.10 -8.27
CA ASP A 151 -10.61 -16.56 -9.51
C ASP A 151 -11.99 -15.90 -9.77
N GLN A 152 -12.50 -15.13 -8.79
CA GLN A 152 -13.71 -14.32 -8.93
C GLN A 152 -13.38 -12.84 -9.20
N GLY A 153 -12.09 -12.49 -9.30
CA GLY A 153 -11.62 -11.12 -9.52
C GLY A 153 -11.69 -10.24 -8.25
N ARG A 154 -11.88 -10.82 -7.06
CA ARG A 154 -11.82 -10.08 -5.80
C ARG A 154 -10.37 -9.77 -5.46
N ARG A 155 -10.13 -8.56 -4.97
CA ARG A 155 -8.80 -8.06 -4.60
C ARG A 155 -8.61 -8.12 -3.09
N TYR A 156 -7.43 -8.56 -2.66
CA TYR A 156 -7.01 -8.63 -1.28
C TYR A 156 -5.72 -7.83 -1.06
N GLU A 157 -5.67 -7.15 0.08
CA GLU A 157 -4.48 -6.47 0.57
C GLU A 157 -3.64 -7.46 1.39
N ASN A 158 -2.32 -7.25 1.45
CA ASN A 158 -1.47 -8.07 2.29
C ASN A 158 -1.62 -7.77 3.79
N ASP A 159 -1.39 -8.77 4.64
CA ASP A 159 -1.32 -8.61 6.11
C ASP A 159 0.13 -8.42 6.55
N THR A 160 0.58 -7.14 6.60
CA THR A 160 1.94 -6.80 7.03
C THR A 160 2.25 -7.24 8.46
N MET A 161 1.23 -7.36 9.33
CA MET A 161 1.42 -7.84 10.70
C MET A 161 1.61 -9.36 10.77
N ALA A 162 1.09 -10.11 9.81
CA ALA A 162 1.39 -11.52 9.66
C ALA A 162 2.77 -11.73 9.02
N GLU A 163 3.16 -10.88 8.06
CA GLU A 163 4.45 -10.94 7.36
C GLU A 163 5.67 -10.82 8.27
N ILE A 164 5.57 -10.12 9.41
CA ILE A 164 6.63 -10.03 10.43
C ILE A 164 7.09 -11.41 10.92
N ASN A 165 6.23 -12.42 10.85
CA ASN A 165 6.53 -13.78 11.30
C ASN A 165 7.31 -14.61 10.27
N VAL A 166 7.39 -14.16 9.01
CA VAL A 166 7.99 -14.92 7.91
C VAL A 166 9.07 -14.15 7.15
N ASN A 167 9.23 -12.87 7.43
CA ASN A 167 10.27 -12.02 6.85
C ASN A 167 11.08 -11.34 7.96
N ASP A 168 12.37 -11.20 7.75
CA ASP A 168 13.23 -10.43 8.66
C ASP A 168 12.88 -8.94 8.67
N HIS A 169 12.41 -8.42 7.53
CA HIS A 169 12.09 -7.00 7.34
C HIS A 169 10.88 -6.82 6.41
N LEU A 170 9.99 -5.88 6.75
CA LEU A 170 8.84 -5.48 5.91
C LEU A 170 9.24 -4.49 4.80
N SER A 171 10.37 -3.85 4.95
CA SER A 171 10.96 -2.97 3.93
C SER A 171 12.45 -3.24 3.84
N THR A 172 12.94 -3.43 2.62
CA THR A 172 14.34 -3.83 2.40
C THR A 172 14.98 -2.92 1.36
N PRO A 173 16.11 -2.25 1.68
CA PRO A 173 16.91 -1.55 0.69
C PRO A 173 17.66 -2.58 -0.16
N ILE A 174 17.49 -2.50 -1.49
CA ILE A 174 18.11 -3.40 -2.47
C ILE A 174 19.03 -2.56 -3.34
N ASN A 175 20.31 -2.90 -3.38
CA ASN A 175 21.27 -2.24 -4.26
C ASN A 175 21.03 -2.64 -5.74
N PRO A 176 21.48 -1.81 -6.70
CA PRO A 176 21.39 -2.15 -8.12
C PRO A 176 21.94 -3.54 -8.45
N GLY A 177 21.14 -4.33 -9.16
CA GLY A 177 21.47 -5.71 -9.55
C GLY A 177 21.33 -6.77 -8.46
N ASN A 178 21.06 -6.39 -7.21
CA ASN A 178 20.80 -7.34 -6.13
C ASN A 178 19.33 -7.75 -6.08
N SER A 179 19.09 -8.91 -5.45
CA SER A 179 17.75 -9.46 -5.22
C SER A 179 17.56 -9.80 -3.76
N VAL A 180 16.30 -9.84 -3.33
CA VAL A 180 15.86 -10.36 -2.04
C VAL A 180 14.67 -11.29 -2.25
N ASP A 181 14.58 -12.32 -1.42
CA ASP A 181 13.41 -13.19 -1.36
C ASP A 181 12.50 -12.69 -0.24
N VAL A 182 11.21 -12.55 -0.55
CA VAL A 182 10.19 -12.08 0.38
C VAL A 182 8.98 -13.01 0.33
N THR A 183 8.28 -13.14 1.44
CA THR A 183 7.01 -13.85 1.53
C THR A 183 5.90 -12.84 1.79
N ILE A 184 4.96 -12.71 0.86
CA ILE A 184 3.80 -11.84 0.99
C ILE A 184 2.65 -12.67 1.55
N VAL A 185 2.00 -12.18 2.60
CA VAL A 185 0.94 -12.91 3.32
C VAL A 185 -0.40 -12.21 3.10
N PHE A 186 -1.42 -12.96 2.72
CA PHE A 186 -2.79 -12.47 2.53
C PHE A 186 -3.75 -13.22 3.43
N ASP A 187 -4.56 -12.51 4.23
CA ASP A 187 -5.69 -13.07 4.98
C ASP A 187 -6.94 -13.05 4.09
N VAL A 188 -7.43 -14.22 3.73
CA VAL A 188 -8.51 -14.38 2.76
C VAL A 188 -9.61 -15.29 3.32
N PRO A 189 -10.86 -15.23 2.81
CA PRO A 189 -11.89 -16.19 3.19
C PRO A 189 -11.47 -17.64 2.92
N VAL A 190 -11.87 -18.57 3.78
CA VAL A 190 -11.59 -20.00 3.63
C VAL A 190 -12.07 -20.51 2.27
N GLY A 191 -11.22 -21.25 1.58
CA GLY A 191 -11.50 -21.79 0.26
C GLY A 191 -11.29 -20.79 -0.89
N THR A 192 -10.63 -19.65 -0.64
CA THR A 192 -10.23 -18.72 -1.69
C THR A 192 -9.22 -19.37 -2.63
N VAL A 193 -9.45 -19.25 -3.94
CA VAL A 193 -8.54 -19.78 -4.95
C VAL A 193 -7.72 -18.64 -5.55
N PRO A 194 -6.42 -18.50 -5.22
CA PRO A 194 -5.59 -17.43 -5.76
C PRO A 194 -5.43 -17.58 -7.26
N ALA A 195 -5.59 -16.50 -8.02
CA ALA A 195 -5.52 -16.50 -9.49
C ALA A 195 -4.36 -15.68 -10.02
N ALA A 196 -4.14 -14.48 -9.47
CA ALA A 196 -3.07 -13.58 -9.91
C ALA A 196 -2.53 -12.74 -8.76
N LEU A 197 -1.28 -12.30 -8.89
CA LEU A 197 -0.63 -11.32 -8.04
C LEU A 197 -0.32 -10.07 -8.86
N GLU A 198 -0.66 -8.89 -8.35
CA GLU A 198 -0.27 -7.60 -8.91
C GLU A 198 0.84 -7.01 -8.05
N LEU A 199 1.98 -6.76 -8.68
CA LEU A 199 3.23 -6.41 -8.07
C LEU A 199 3.60 -4.97 -8.42
N HIS A 200 3.83 -4.14 -7.41
CA HIS A 200 4.04 -2.72 -7.54
C HIS A 200 5.42 -2.29 -7.03
N ASP A 201 6.10 -1.45 -7.79
CA ASP A 201 7.30 -0.70 -7.35
C ASP A 201 6.96 0.29 -6.22
N SER A 202 5.82 0.95 -6.33
CA SER A 202 5.36 1.96 -5.38
C SER A 202 3.84 2.04 -5.37
N MET A 203 3.26 2.70 -4.37
CA MET A 203 1.81 2.93 -4.28
C MET A 203 1.21 3.71 -5.46
N PHE A 204 2.06 4.34 -6.28
CA PHE A 204 1.63 5.14 -7.44
C PHE A 204 2.01 4.51 -8.78
N SER A 205 2.66 3.36 -8.79
CA SER A 205 2.99 2.65 -10.04
C SER A 205 1.76 1.94 -10.61
N GLY A 206 1.84 1.59 -11.89
CA GLY A 206 0.76 0.88 -12.58
C GLY A 206 0.59 -0.56 -12.14
N GLY A 207 1.67 -1.13 -11.59
CA GLY A 207 1.74 -2.55 -11.24
C GLY A 207 1.91 -3.46 -12.46
N ALA A 208 2.37 -4.68 -12.19
CA ALA A 208 2.46 -5.75 -13.19
C ALA A 208 1.80 -7.01 -12.64
N LYS A 209 0.92 -7.64 -13.42
CA LYS A 209 0.18 -8.83 -13.01
C LYS A 209 0.87 -10.09 -13.50
N VAL A 210 0.92 -11.10 -12.62
CA VAL A 210 1.36 -12.46 -12.94
C VAL A 210 0.34 -13.46 -12.46
N ALA A 211 0.02 -14.46 -13.29
CA ALA A 211 -0.83 -15.58 -12.91
C ALA A 211 -0.13 -16.44 -11.84
N LEU A 212 -0.91 -17.01 -10.91
CA LEU A 212 -0.40 -17.89 -9.86
C LEU A 212 -0.60 -19.37 -10.18
N ARG A 213 -1.26 -19.69 -11.32
CA ARG A 213 -1.55 -21.06 -11.78
C ARG A 213 -1.76 -21.10 -13.28
#